data_7a9b800071588decb75b19506d06fc66
#
_entry.id   7a9b800071588decb75b19506d06fc66
#
_cell.length_a   1.000
_cell.length_b   1.000
_cell.length_c   1.000
_cell.angle_alpha   90.00
_cell.angle_beta   90.00
_cell.angle_gamma   90.00
#
_symmetry.space_group_name_H-M   'P 1'
#
loop_
_entity.id
_entity.type
_entity.pdbx_description
1 polymer ?
#
loop_
_entity_poly.entity_id
_entity_poly.type
_entity_poly.pdbx_seq_one_letter_code
_entity_poly.pdbx_strand_id
1 'polypeptide(L)'
;LINEDSVFVTDEKLSSFAYMGYFKYKKTKLEIKGKAIYGQNLSESVMPGGYGVSVLDSITGHEKYTSYNHFYTWGNIIYGDQTKFGLFGGFTKNLGADDKIVDPKRTYGMALNIDYLYIIAPTVSHTINNFMFAVELEYTVAAYGDIEDAYGKYISSHEVSNTRIMFSVFHFF
;
A
#
# COMPACT_ATOMS: atom_id res chain seq x y z
N LEU A 1 -29.40 -4.50 -24.57
CA LEU A 1 -29.03 -5.31 -23.41
C LEU A 1 -27.69 -5.92 -23.69
N ILE A 2 -26.65 -5.42 -23.03
CA ILE A 2 -25.30 -6.01 -23.06
C ILE A 2 -25.42 -7.32 -22.29
N ASN A 3 -25.16 -8.44 -22.96
CA ASN A 3 -25.13 -9.74 -22.32
C ASN A 3 -23.87 -9.80 -21.45
N GLU A 4 -23.97 -10.17 -20.16
CA GLU A 4 -22.85 -10.26 -19.22
C GLU A 4 -21.76 -11.25 -19.69
N ASP A 5 -22.10 -12.13 -20.63
CA ASP A 5 -21.17 -13.12 -21.20
C ASP A 5 -20.39 -12.61 -22.45
N SER A 6 -20.57 -11.35 -22.84
CA SER A 6 -19.90 -10.80 -24.02
C SER A 6 -18.56 -10.18 -23.66
N VAL A 7 -17.48 -10.67 -24.26
CA VAL A 7 -16.13 -10.09 -24.13
C VAL A 7 -15.91 -9.12 -25.28
N PHE A 8 -15.68 -7.86 -24.97
CA PHE A 8 -15.37 -6.83 -25.96
C PHE A 8 -13.86 -6.57 -25.99
N VAL A 9 -13.31 -6.46 -27.20
CA VAL A 9 -11.94 -6.01 -27.38
C VAL A 9 -11.94 -4.50 -27.33
N THR A 10 -11.07 -3.93 -26.49
CA THR A 10 -10.90 -2.48 -26.35
C THR A 10 -9.46 -2.09 -26.61
N ASP A 11 -9.25 -0.95 -27.30
CA ASP A 11 -7.95 -0.33 -27.49
C ASP A 11 -7.68 0.78 -26.44
N GLU A 12 -8.56 0.92 -25.45
CA GLU A 12 -8.41 1.90 -24.38
C GLU A 12 -7.14 1.66 -23.57
N LYS A 13 -6.42 2.74 -23.33
CA LYS A 13 -5.18 2.75 -22.56
C LYS A 13 -5.33 3.62 -21.33
N LEU A 14 -4.97 3.08 -20.19
CA LEU A 14 -4.87 3.83 -18.93
C LEU A 14 -3.42 4.20 -18.68
N SER A 15 -3.11 5.50 -18.71
CA SER A 15 -1.79 6.01 -18.31
C SER A 15 -1.79 6.28 -16.82
N SER A 16 -0.75 5.82 -16.13
CA SER A 16 -0.58 6.00 -14.70
C SER A 16 0.83 6.52 -14.40
N PHE A 17 0.98 7.27 -13.32
CA PHE A 17 2.27 7.80 -12.90
C PHE A 17 2.52 7.52 -11.43
N ALA A 18 3.80 7.53 -11.03
CA ALA A 18 4.21 7.45 -9.64
C ALA A 18 5.40 8.37 -9.38
N TYR A 19 5.35 9.07 -8.25
CA TYR A 19 6.46 9.86 -7.71
C TYR A 19 6.96 9.20 -6.44
N MET A 20 8.29 9.10 -6.31
CA MET A 20 8.92 8.47 -5.16
C MET A 20 10.09 9.30 -4.67
N GLY A 21 10.11 9.55 -3.36
CA GLY A 21 11.26 10.11 -2.64
C GLY A 21 11.78 9.11 -1.62
N TYR A 22 13.11 9.01 -1.52
CA TYR A 22 13.80 8.17 -0.54
C TYR A 22 14.95 8.92 0.06
N PHE A 23 15.17 8.76 1.38
CA PHE A 23 16.37 9.24 2.04
C PHE A 23 16.95 8.18 2.97
N LYS A 24 18.26 8.25 3.18
CA LYS A 24 19.00 7.48 4.17
C LYS A 24 20.04 8.36 4.82
N TYR A 25 20.05 8.37 6.13
CA TYR A 25 21.08 9.01 6.95
C TYR A 25 21.72 7.96 7.85
N LYS A 26 23.06 7.91 7.88
CA LYS A 26 23.80 7.01 8.76
C LYS A 26 24.96 7.74 9.38
N LYS A 27 25.04 7.72 10.71
CA LYS A 27 26.15 8.28 11.48
C LYS A 27 26.41 7.40 12.69
N THR A 28 27.64 6.88 12.80
CA THR A 28 28.10 6.04 13.92
C THR A 28 27.10 4.92 14.23
N LYS A 29 26.30 5.08 15.28
CA LYS A 29 25.34 4.10 15.79
C LYS A 29 23.88 4.37 15.34
N LEU A 30 23.63 5.49 14.66
CA LEU A 30 22.30 5.90 14.22
C LEU A 30 22.14 5.69 12.71
N GLU A 31 21.07 4.99 12.32
CA GLU A 31 20.64 4.90 10.94
C GLU A 31 19.16 5.30 10.86
N ILE A 32 18.83 6.24 9.96
CA ILE A 32 17.46 6.68 9.68
C ILE A 32 17.22 6.50 8.19
N LYS A 33 16.09 5.91 7.85
CA LYS A 33 15.62 5.75 6.47
C LYS A 33 14.17 6.18 6.39
N GLY A 34 13.80 6.68 5.22
CA GLY A 34 12.39 6.95 4.93
C GLY A 34 12.13 6.97 3.44
N LYS A 35 10.90 6.65 3.09
CA LYS A 35 10.41 6.62 1.72
C LYS A 35 8.98 7.12 1.69
N ALA A 36 8.65 7.91 0.68
CA ALA A 36 7.28 8.28 0.37
C ALA A 36 7.02 8.03 -1.12
N ILE A 37 5.82 7.55 -1.44
CA ILE A 37 5.35 7.33 -2.80
C ILE A 37 3.95 7.95 -2.89
N TYR A 38 3.72 8.71 -3.96
CA TYR A 38 2.40 9.08 -4.43
C TYR A 38 2.26 8.55 -5.85
N GLY A 39 1.21 7.81 -6.12
CA GLY A 39 1.06 7.25 -7.45
C GLY A 39 -0.32 6.68 -7.74
N GLN A 40 -0.53 6.41 -9.02
CA GLN A 40 -1.74 5.89 -9.62
C GLN A 40 -1.57 4.42 -9.98
N ASN A 41 -2.64 3.63 -9.79
CA ASN A 41 -2.73 2.23 -10.25
C ASN A 41 -1.47 1.39 -9.89
N LEU A 42 -1.05 1.41 -8.63
CA LEU A 42 0.20 0.77 -8.19
C LEU A 42 0.09 -0.75 -7.96
N SER A 43 -1.03 -1.38 -8.32
CA SER A 43 -1.26 -2.82 -8.19
C SER A 43 -0.23 -3.67 -8.95
N GLU A 44 0.26 -3.20 -10.09
CA GLU A 44 1.36 -3.83 -10.84
C GLU A 44 2.67 -3.93 -10.03
N SER A 45 2.85 -3.05 -9.04
CA SER A 45 4.00 -3.05 -8.13
C SER A 45 3.75 -3.82 -6.83
N VAL A 46 2.70 -4.66 -6.78
CA VAL A 46 2.29 -5.42 -5.58
C VAL A 46 1.96 -4.49 -4.40
N MET A 47 1.37 -3.34 -4.70
CA MET A 47 0.91 -2.34 -3.72
C MET A 47 -0.60 -2.17 -3.84
N PRO A 48 -1.33 -1.79 -2.75
CA PRO A 48 -2.73 -1.40 -2.87
C PRO A 48 -2.92 -0.38 -3.99
N GLY A 49 -3.98 -0.51 -4.78
CA GLY A 49 -4.21 0.38 -5.93
C GLY A 49 -4.95 -0.33 -7.05
N GLY A 50 -5.26 0.40 -8.09
CA GLY A 50 -5.99 -0.13 -9.24
C GLY A 50 -6.66 0.97 -10.05
N TYR A 51 -7.71 0.61 -10.75
CA TYR A 51 -8.49 1.51 -11.60
C TYR A 51 -9.97 1.12 -11.59
N GLY A 52 -10.82 2.03 -11.99
CA GLY A 52 -12.24 1.82 -12.13
C GLY A 52 -12.77 2.32 -13.48
N VAL A 53 -13.99 1.94 -13.83
CA VAL A 53 -14.68 2.42 -15.04
C VAL A 53 -15.27 3.80 -14.75
N SER A 54 -14.84 4.83 -15.50
CA SER A 54 -15.33 6.21 -15.39
C SER A 54 -16.43 6.54 -16.40
N VAL A 55 -16.47 5.86 -17.54
CA VAL A 55 -17.52 6.00 -18.55
C VAL A 55 -17.89 4.61 -19.04
N LEU A 56 -19.18 4.35 -19.14
CA LEU A 56 -19.75 3.15 -19.76
C LEU A 56 -20.78 3.56 -20.79
N ASP A 57 -20.50 3.25 -22.05
CA ASP A 57 -21.49 3.37 -23.13
C ASP A 57 -22.39 2.12 -23.11
N SER A 58 -23.64 2.30 -22.70
CA SER A 58 -24.61 1.20 -22.59
C SER A 58 -25.07 0.61 -23.96
N ILE A 59 -24.76 1.28 -25.06
CA ILE A 59 -25.13 0.81 -26.41
C ILE A 59 -24.00 -0.04 -27.01
N THR A 60 -22.76 0.46 -26.93
CA THR A 60 -21.60 -0.17 -27.57
C THR A 60 -20.82 -1.06 -26.60
N GLY A 61 -21.01 -0.91 -25.28
CA GLY A 61 -20.23 -1.57 -24.24
C GLY A 61 -18.84 -0.98 -24.06
N HIS A 62 -18.55 0.16 -24.70
CA HIS A 62 -17.24 0.80 -24.60
C HIS A 62 -17.03 1.41 -23.21
N GLU A 63 -15.85 1.18 -22.62
CA GLU A 63 -15.49 1.65 -21.29
C GLU A 63 -14.31 2.62 -21.37
N LYS A 64 -14.31 3.66 -20.50
CA LYS A 64 -13.12 4.45 -20.16
C LYS A 64 -12.78 4.22 -18.71
N TYR A 65 -11.51 4.32 -18.40
CA TYR A 65 -10.97 3.98 -17.09
C TYR A 65 -10.33 5.20 -16.40
N THR A 66 -10.35 5.18 -15.08
CA THR A 66 -9.67 6.15 -14.21
C THR A 66 -8.88 5.42 -13.15
N SER A 67 -7.67 5.91 -12.84
CA SER A 67 -6.78 5.31 -11.86
C SER A 67 -7.13 5.75 -10.45
N TYR A 68 -7.02 4.84 -9.48
CA TYR A 68 -6.98 5.19 -8.06
C TYR A 68 -5.64 5.80 -7.69
N ASN A 69 -5.68 6.89 -6.95
CA ASN A 69 -4.54 7.54 -6.33
C ASN A 69 -4.27 6.97 -4.94
N HIS A 70 -3.00 6.71 -4.65
CA HIS A 70 -2.58 6.23 -3.33
C HIS A 70 -1.36 6.98 -2.84
N PHE A 71 -1.30 7.14 -1.53
CA PHE A 71 -0.12 7.63 -0.83
C PHE A 71 0.44 6.54 0.07
N TYR A 72 1.78 6.37 0.05
CA TYR A 72 2.52 5.44 0.89
C TYR A 72 3.69 6.16 1.52
N THR A 73 3.96 5.84 2.75
CA THR A 73 5.18 6.30 3.42
C THR A 73 5.63 5.29 4.44
N TRP A 74 6.92 5.20 4.65
CA TRP A 74 7.49 4.48 5.77
C TRP A 74 8.76 5.15 6.27
N GLY A 75 9.03 4.97 7.55
CA GLY A 75 10.25 5.37 8.20
C GLY A 75 10.84 4.22 9.02
N ASN A 76 12.15 4.22 9.16
CA ASN A 76 12.87 3.28 9.99
C ASN A 76 14.02 3.99 10.70
N ILE A 77 14.10 3.84 12.01
CA ILE A 77 15.17 4.38 12.87
C ILE A 77 15.82 3.19 13.55
N ILE A 78 17.15 3.07 13.42
CA ILE A 78 17.95 2.03 14.08
C ILE A 78 19.04 2.72 14.88
N TYR A 79 19.18 2.35 16.15
CA TYR A 79 20.22 2.84 17.02
C TYR A 79 20.93 1.69 17.73
N GLY A 80 22.25 1.71 17.74
CA GLY A 80 23.07 0.75 18.46
C GLY A 80 24.25 0.24 17.64
N ASP A 81 24.96 -0.70 18.21
CA ASP A 81 26.15 -1.31 17.62
C ASP A 81 26.00 -2.84 17.61
N GLN A 82 26.52 -3.53 18.60
CA GLN A 82 26.33 -4.96 18.79
C GLN A 82 24.87 -5.29 19.16
N THR A 83 24.28 -4.51 20.07
CA THR A 83 22.83 -4.51 20.32
C THR A 83 22.23 -3.31 19.62
N LYS A 84 21.19 -3.56 18.80
CA LYS A 84 20.47 -2.51 18.06
C LYS A 84 19.01 -2.50 18.46
N PHE A 85 18.48 -1.31 18.60
CA PHE A 85 17.05 -1.03 18.76
C PHE A 85 16.57 -0.39 17.48
N GLY A 86 15.53 -0.97 16.91
CA GLY A 86 14.89 -0.48 15.70
C GLY A 86 13.43 -0.08 15.96
N LEU A 87 12.96 0.91 15.23
CA LEU A 87 11.55 1.26 15.14
C LEU A 87 11.20 1.50 13.68
N PHE A 88 10.34 0.66 13.15
CA PHE A 88 9.75 0.83 11.84
C PHE A 88 8.32 1.37 11.97
N GLY A 89 7.92 2.27 11.08
CA GLY A 89 6.55 2.73 10.92
C GLY A 89 6.22 2.87 9.46
N GLY A 90 5.03 2.44 9.06
CA GLY A 90 4.52 2.54 7.69
C GLY A 90 3.07 2.99 7.67
N PHE A 91 2.67 3.67 6.61
CA PHE A 91 1.31 4.14 6.38
C PHE A 91 0.98 4.14 4.89
N THR A 92 -0.25 3.78 4.55
CA THR A 92 -0.81 3.94 3.21
C THR A 92 -2.26 4.41 3.29
N LYS A 93 -2.69 5.18 2.29
CA LYS A 93 -4.05 5.75 2.19
C LYS A 93 -4.55 5.70 0.75
N ASN A 94 -5.79 5.24 0.57
CA ASN A 94 -6.57 5.43 -0.64
C ASN A 94 -7.03 6.90 -0.71
N LEU A 95 -6.73 7.58 -1.80
CA LEU A 95 -7.11 8.99 -2.04
C LEU A 95 -8.27 9.12 -3.04
N GLY A 96 -8.78 7.99 -3.55
CA GLY A 96 -9.82 7.95 -4.58
C GLY A 96 -9.28 8.08 -5.99
N ALA A 97 -10.16 8.05 -6.97
CA ALA A 97 -9.86 8.20 -8.39
C ALA A 97 -9.96 9.66 -8.84
N ASP A 98 -9.38 9.97 -10.01
CA ASP A 98 -9.42 11.32 -10.59
C ASP A 98 -10.83 11.65 -11.14
N ASP A 99 -11.50 10.65 -11.71
CA ASP A 99 -12.86 10.76 -12.24
C ASP A 99 -13.85 9.95 -11.41
N LYS A 100 -15.12 10.25 -11.55
CA LYS A 100 -16.21 9.47 -10.94
C LYS A 100 -16.22 8.05 -11.49
N ILE A 101 -16.44 7.09 -10.60
CA ILE A 101 -16.63 5.68 -10.93
C ILE A 101 -18.12 5.43 -11.16
N VAL A 102 -18.45 4.89 -12.33
CA VAL A 102 -19.85 4.68 -12.73
C VAL A 102 -20.49 3.49 -12.01
N ASP A 103 -19.67 2.50 -11.63
CA ASP A 103 -20.12 1.31 -10.89
C ASP A 103 -18.99 0.81 -9.98
N PRO A 104 -19.19 0.80 -8.65
CA PRO A 104 -18.22 0.26 -7.70
C PRO A 104 -17.82 -1.20 -7.95
N LYS A 105 -18.67 -2.00 -8.61
CA LYS A 105 -18.36 -3.38 -8.99
C LYS A 105 -17.40 -3.49 -10.17
N ARG A 106 -17.21 -2.40 -10.91
CA ARG A 106 -16.30 -2.32 -12.07
C ARG A 106 -14.99 -1.63 -11.68
N THR A 107 -14.39 -2.12 -10.61
CA THR A 107 -13.10 -1.68 -10.11
C THR A 107 -12.13 -2.86 -10.07
N TYR A 108 -10.89 -2.64 -10.49
CA TYR A 108 -9.89 -3.67 -10.70
C TYR A 108 -8.58 -3.26 -10.03
N GLY A 109 -8.02 -4.14 -9.22
CA GLY A 109 -6.77 -3.85 -8.54
C GLY A 109 -6.54 -4.68 -7.29
N MET A 110 -5.63 -4.23 -6.45
CA MET A 110 -5.24 -4.90 -5.22
C MET A 110 -5.69 -4.08 -4.01
N ALA A 111 -6.39 -4.76 -3.07
CA ALA A 111 -6.77 -4.18 -1.78
C ALA A 111 -7.56 -2.86 -1.91
N LEU A 112 -8.42 -2.75 -2.93
CA LEU A 112 -9.24 -1.56 -3.19
C LEU A 112 -10.24 -1.26 -2.06
N ASN A 113 -10.59 -2.27 -1.25
CA ASN A 113 -11.46 -2.15 -0.09
C ASN A 113 -10.76 -1.61 1.17
N ILE A 114 -9.47 -1.28 1.09
CA ILE A 114 -8.72 -0.67 2.20
C ILE A 114 -8.69 0.83 2.04
N ASP A 115 -9.22 1.54 3.03
CA ASP A 115 -9.14 2.99 3.14
C ASP A 115 -7.73 3.45 3.51
N TYR A 116 -7.21 2.94 4.62
CA TYR A 116 -5.83 3.12 5.05
C TYR A 116 -5.29 1.91 5.79
N LEU A 117 -3.98 1.83 5.83
CA LEU A 117 -3.28 0.84 6.64
C LEU A 117 -2.07 1.50 7.30
N TYR A 118 -1.83 1.17 8.58
CA TYR A 118 -0.58 1.52 9.22
C TYR A 118 0.03 0.35 9.96
N ILE A 119 1.34 0.43 10.15
CA ILE A 119 2.14 -0.57 10.84
C ILE A 119 3.15 0.13 11.74
N ILE A 120 3.37 -0.42 12.93
CA ILE A 120 4.44 -0.02 13.85
C ILE A 120 5.13 -1.29 14.31
N ALA A 121 6.47 -1.34 14.16
CA ALA A 121 7.25 -2.52 14.51
C ALA A 121 8.54 -2.14 15.24
N PRO A 122 8.55 -2.12 16.58
CA PRO A 122 9.78 -2.09 17.37
C PRO A 122 10.53 -3.42 17.25
N THR A 123 11.86 -3.32 17.13
CA THR A 123 12.76 -4.46 16.95
C THR A 123 13.96 -4.31 17.90
N VAL A 124 14.39 -5.43 18.49
CA VAL A 124 15.67 -5.53 19.19
C VAL A 124 16.48 -6.63 18.54
N SER A 125 17.73 -6.36 18.20
CA SER A 125 18.65 -7.37 17.69
C SER A 125 19.99 -7.33 18.44
N HIS A 126 20.60 -8.50 18.58
CA HIS A 126 21.93 -8.65 19.20
C HIS A 126 22.80 -9.57 18.34
N THR A 127 24.02 -9.12 18.05
CA THR A 127 24.97 -9.86 17.22
C THR A 127 26.09 -10.42 18.10
N ILE A 128 26.33 -11.73 18.00
CA ILE A 128 27.40 -12.45 18.68
C ILE A 128 28.19 -13.20 17.59
N ASN A 129 29.45 -12.81 17.38
CA ASN A 129 30.28 -13.35 16.30
C ASN A 129 29.52 -13.27 14.93
N ASN A 130 29.28 -14.41 14.33
CA ASN A 130 28.61 -14.52 13.03
C ASN A 130 27.10 -14.75 13.15
N PHE A 131 26.52 -14.66 14.35
CA PHE A 131 25.09 -14.82 14.56
C PHE A 131 24.41 -13.52 14.98
N MET A 132 23.26 -13.23 14.41
CA MET A 132 22.38 -12.17 14.88
C MET A 132 21.05 -12.78 15.30
N PHE A 133 20.62 -12.47 16.51
CA PHE A 133 19.30 -12.80 17.06
C PHE A 133 18.45 -11.55 17.06
N ALA A 134 17.22 -11.65 16.60
CA ALA A 134 16.30 -10.52 16.58
C ALA A 134 14.91 -10.90 17.07
N VAL A 135 14.28 -9.99 17.79
CA VAL A 135 12.86 -10.05 18.18
C VAL A 135 12.17 -8.80 17.66
N GLU A 136 11.06 -8.99 16.99
CA GLU A 136 10.20 -7.92 16.47
C GLU A 136 8.79 -8.10 16.99
N LEU A 137 8.18 -7.01 17.45
CA LEU A 137 6.76 -6.90 17.73
C LEU A 137 6.15 -6.03 16.64
N GLU A 138 5.23 -6.59 15.85
CA GLU A 138 4.52 -5.86 14.80
C GLU A 138 3.07 -5.65 15.20
N TYR A 139 2.62 -4.42 15.13
CA TYR A 139 1.22 -4.05 15.24
C TYR A 139 0.76 -3.41 13.94
N THR A 140 -0.22 -4.05 13.29
CA THR A 140 -0.77 -3.62 12.01
C THR A 140 -2.25 -3.33 12.18
N VAL A 141 -2.72 -2.21 11.62
CA VAL A 141 -4.13 -1.86 11.53
C VAL A 141 -4.49 -1.61 10.08
N ALA A 142 -5.56 -2.24 9.61
CA ALA A 142 -6.17 -1.99 8.31
C ALA A 142 -7.58 -1.45 8.52
N ALA A 143 -7.89 -0.30 7.94
CA ALA A 143 -9.22 0.26 7.91
C ALA A 143 -9.91 -0.17 6.61
N TYR A 144 -10.93 -1.00 6.75
CA TYR A 144 -11.76 -1.44 5.63
C TYR A 144 -12.86 -0.41 5.38
N GLY A 145 -13.02 -0.02 4.12
CA GLY A 145 -14.05 0.95 3.74
C GLY A 145 -15.45 0.37 3.81
N ASP A 146 -16.38 1.13 4.41
CA ASP A 146 -17.79 0.77 4.53
C ASP A 146 -18.64 1.57 3.53
N ILE A 147 -18.36 2.86 3.40
CA ILE A 147 -19.06 3.77 2.50
C ILE A 147 -18.02 4.54 1.68
N GLU A 148 -18.15 4.48 0.36
CA GLU A 148 -17.33 5.25 -0.56
C GLU A 148 -18.12 6.37 -1.24
N ASP A 149 -17.44 7.43 -1.65
CA ASP A 149 -18.01 8.47 -2.49
C ASP A 149 -17.98 8.06 -3.99
N ALA A 150 -18.46 8.95 -4.85
CA ALA A 150 -18.49 8.69 -6.30
C ALA A 150 -17.08 8.56 -6.95
N TYR A 151 -16.03 8.87 -6.24
CA TYR A 151 -14.63 8.76 -6.69
C TYR A 151 -13.91 7.54 -6.10
N GLY A 152 -14.63 6.66 -5.40
CA GLY A 152 -14.05 5.49 -4.73
C GLY A 152 -13.17 5.84 -3.53
N LYS A 153 -13.34 7.04 -2.95
CA LYS A 153 -12.71 7.43 -1.70
C LYS A 153 -13.63 7.06 -0.54
N TYR A 154 -13.09 6.43 0.48
CA TYR A 154 -13.89 6.07 1.66
C TYR A 154 -14.17 7.27 2.56
N ILE A 155 -15.44 7.45 2.92
CA ILE A 155 -15.93 8.45 3.87
C ILE A 155 -16.27 7.82 5.22
N SER A 156 -16.38 6.50 5.27
CA SER A 156 -16.54 5.70 6.48
C SER A 156 -15.75 4.41 6.35
N SER A 157 -15.09 3.99 7.42
CA SER A 157 -14.31 2.76 7.49
C SER A 157 -14.29 2.20 8.90
N HIS A 158 -14.07 0.89 9.06
CA HIS A 158 -13.84 0.23 10.33
C HIS A 158 -12.45 -0.40 10.39
N GLU A 159 -11.82 -0.34 11.55
CA GLU A 159 -10.48 -0.85 11.76
C GLU A 159 -10.47 -2.31 12.19
N VAL A 160 -9.53 -3.06 11.63
CA VAL A 160 -9.16 -4.40 12.06
C VAL A 160 -7.66 -4.41 12.38
N SER A 161 -7.29 -4.88 13.55
CA SER A 161 -5.89 -4.90 13.98
C SER A 161 -5.35 -6.32 14.13
N ASN A 162 -4.05 -6.45 13.95
CA ASN A 162 -3.30 -7.68 14.19
C ASN A 162 -1.99 -7.38 14.92
N THR A 163 -1.61 -8.28 15.83
CA THR A 163 -0.32 -8.22 16.52
C THR A 163 0.46 -9.49 16.24
N ARG A 164 1.71 -9.35 15.82
CA ARG A 164 2.62 -10.45 15.53
C ARG A 164 3.91 -10.28 16.32
N ILE A 165 4.39 -11.37 16.92
CA ILE A 165 5.73 -11.44 17.50
C ILE A 165 6.55 -12.36 16.61
N MET A 166 7.72 -11.91 16.20
CA MET A 166 8.64 -12.67 15.36
C MET A 166 10.00 -12.78 16.05
N PHE A 167 10.55 -13.99 16.06
CA PHE A 167 11.91 -14.28 16.45
C PHE A 167 12.70 -14.73 15.22
N SER A 168 13.87 -14.17 15.00
CA SER A 168 14.72 -14.47 13.84
C SER A 168 16.16 -14.72 14.26
N VAL A 169 16.81 -15.65 13.59
CA VAL A 169 18.24 -15.95 13.74
C VAL A 169 18.87 -15.85 12.35
N PHE A 170 19.93 -15.07 12.23
CA PHE A 170 20.72 -14.92 11.02
C PHE A 170 22.14 -15.42 11.28
N HIS A 171 22.69 -16.18 10.33
CA HIS A 171 24.08 -16.61 10.31
C HIS A 171 24.80 -15.98 9.11
N PHE A 172 25.90 -15.30 9.36
CA PHE A 172 26.74 -14.68 8.33
C PHE A 172 27.95 -15.58 8.08
N PHE A 173 28.19 -15.93 6.82
CA PHE A 173 29.33 -16.77 6.39
C PHE A 173 30.55 -15.94 6.05
#